data_1a6191c2ec4c674d50d94e622410046d
#
_entry.id   1a6191c2ec4c674d50d94e622410046d
#
_cell.length_a   1.000
_cell.length_b   1.000
_cell.length_c   1.000
_cell.angle_alpha   90.00
_cell.angle_beta   90.00
_cell.angle_gamma   90.00
#
_symmetry.space_group_name_H-M   'P 1'
#
loop_
_entity.id
_entity.type
_entity.pdbx_description
1 polymer ?
#
loop_
_entity_poly.entity_id
_entity_poly.type
_entity_poly.pdbx_seq_one_letter_code
_entity_poly.pdbx_strand_id
1 'polypeptide(L)' 'MTIRVKLNQAAVVHAIARRNMSQNMLAIRTGISSGYISQIMCGTRNPSPAVRQKLQDVLQPLTFDDIFIIEENGTNASQS' A
#
# COMPACT_ATOMS: atom_id res chain seq x y z
N MET A 1 16.35 -11.97 9.32
CA MET A 1 15.37 -11.80 8.25
C MET A 1 14.61 -10.49 8.45
N THR A 2 14.54 -9.69 7.40
CA THR A 2 13.80 -8.44 7.44
C THR A 2 12.60 -8.53 6.50
N ILE A 3 11.44 -8.16 7.02
CA ILE A 3 10.22 -8.16 6.22
C ILE A 3 9.81 -6.72 5.96
N ARG A 4 9.54 -6.40 4.70
CA ARG A 4 9.00 -5.11 4.30
C ARG A 4 7.66 -5.32 3.62
N VAL A 5 6.73 -4.44 3.91
CA VAL A 5 5.45 -4.44 3.24
C VAL A 5 5.37 -3.18 2.39
N LYS A 6 5.27 -3.36 1.10
CA LYS A 6 5.17 -2.26 0.14
C LYS A 6 3.78 -2.22 -0.47
N LEU A 7 3.39 -1.04 -0.93
CA LEU A 7 2.16 -0.91 -1.68
C LEU A 7 2.36 -1.45 -3.10
N ASN A 8 1.39 -2.20 -3.57
CA ASN A 8 1.34 -2.57 -4.98
C ASN A 8 0.71 -1.41 -5.74
N GLN A 9 1.56 -0.54 -6.28
CA GLN A 9 1.11 0.69 -6.93
C GLN A 9 0.11 0.43 -8.06
N ALA A 10 0.41 -0.50 -8.93
CA ALA A 10 -0.46 -0.78 -10.08
C ALA A 10 -1.84 -1.23 -9.61
N ALA A 11 -1.90 -2.10 -8.60
CA ALA A 11 -3.16 -2.59 -8.08
C ALA A 11 -3.99 -1.45 -7.47
N VAL A 12 -3.34 -0.57 -6.73
CA VAL A 12 -4.05 0.55 -6.08
C VAL A 12 -4.51 1.58 -7.10
N VAL A 13 -3.68 1.89 -8.10
CA VAL A 13 -4.08 2.79 -9.18
C VAL A 13 -5.33 2.26 -9.89
N HIS A 14 -5.35 0.98 -10.20
CA HIS A 14 -6.52 0.35 -10.82
C HIS A 14 -7.73 0.38 -9.90
N ALA A 15 -7.51 0.12 -8.61
CA ALA A 15 -8.60 0.06 -7.63
C ALA A 15 -9.28 1.41 -7.47
N ILE A 16 -8.50 2.49 -7.36
CA ILE A 16 -9.09 3.83 -7.21
C ILE A 16 -9.74 4.30 -8.51
N ALA A 17 -9.15 3.95 -9.65
CA ALA A 17 -9.74 4.27 -10.94
C ALA A 17 -11.13 3.64 -11.10
N ARG A 18 -11.27 2.37 -10.70
CA ARG A 18 -12.56 1.68 -10.74
C ARG A 18 -13.59 2.28 -9.81
N ARG A 19 -13.15 2.97 -8.77
CA ARG A 19 -14.02 3.62 -7.79
C ARG A 19 -14.24 5.08 -8.09
N ASN A 20 -13.76 5.55 -9.25
CA ASN A 20 -13.83 6.95 -9.64
C ASN A 20 -13.20 7.88 -8.61
N MET A 21 -12.09 7.44 -8.04
CA MET A 21 -11.34 8.22 -7.04
C MET A 21 -10.00 8.66 -7.61
N SER A 22 -9.60 9.87 -7.25
CA SER A 22 -8.23 10.32 -7.44
C SER A 22 -7.39 9.88 -6.26
N GLN A 23 -6.07 9.99 -6.41
CA GLN A 23 -5.14 9.74 -5.30
C GLN A 23 -5.44 10.66 -4.12
N ASN A 24 -5.79 11.93 -4.41
CA ASN A 24 -6.14 12.87 -3.36
C ASN A 24 -7.42 12.47 -2.61
N MET A 25 -8.39 11.94 -3.33
CA MET A 25 -9.61 11.43 -2.70
C MET A 25 -9.32 10.22 -1.82
N LEU A 26 -8.39 9.37 -2.25
CA LEU A 26 -7.97 8.24 -1.43
C LEU A 26 -7.38 8.74 -0.11
N ALA A 27 -6.54 9.78 -0.16
CA ALA A 27 -5.98 10.38 1.04
C ALA A 27 -7.10 10.89 1.97
N ILE A 28 -8.08 11.60 1.41
CA ILE A 28 -9.19 12.13 2.19
C ILE A 28 -9.99 11.00 2.84
N ARG A 29 -10.32 9.96 2.08
CA ARG A 29 -11.16 8.88 2.58
C ARG A 29 -10.46 8.02 3.63
N THR A 30 -9.14 7.88 3.51
CA THR A 30 -8.37 7.11 4.50
C THR A 30 -8.00 7.96 5.72
N GLY A 31 -8.10 9.28 5.61
CA GLY A 31 -7.62 10.18 6.65
C GLY A 31 -6.11 10.25 6.72
N ILE A 32 -5.41 9.82 5.67
CA ILE A 32 -3.96 9.86 5.58
C ILE A 32 -3.59 11.11 4.78
N SER A 33 -2.49 11.80 5.17
CA SER A 33 -2.08 12.99 4.45
C SER A 33 -1.75 12.66 2.98
N SER A 34 -2.00 13.61 2.10
CA SER A 34 -1.71 13.41 0.68
C SER A 34 -0.22 13.20 0.42
N GLY A 35 0.64 13.86 1.21
CA GLY A 35 2.09 13.66 1.10
C GLY A 35 2.50 12.25 1.45
N TYR A 36 1.92 11.69 2.51
CA TYR A 36 2.20 10.31 2.90
C TYR A 36 1.72 9.33 1.82
N ILE A 37 0.49 9.52 1.33
CA ILE A 37 -0.05 8.69 0.25
C ILE A 37 0.87 8.76 -0.98
N SER A 38 1.33 9.96 -1.33
CA SER A 38 2.23 10.13 -2.48
C SER A 38 3.53 9.36 -2.31
N GLN A 39 4.11 9.38 -1.10
CA GLN A 39 5.35 8.66 -0.79
C GLN A 39 5.14 7.15 -0.87
N ILE A 40 4.01 6.66 -0.36
CA ILE A 40 3.69 5.23 -0.44
C ILE A 40 3.49 4.81 -1.90
N MET A 41 2.79 5.63 -2.67
CA MET A 41 2.49 5.32 -4.07
C MET A 41 3.74 5.29 -4.92
N CYS A 42 4.71 6.16 -4.66
CA CYS A 42 5.96 6.15 -5.43
C CYS A 42 7.05 5.24 -4.85
N GLY A 43 6.75 4.56 -3.75
CA GLY A 43 7.65 3.56 -3.20
C GLY A 43 8.76 4.10 -2.31
N THR A 44 8.75 5.39 -1.98
CA THR A 44 9.78 5.97 -1.12
C THR A 44 9.49 5.76 0.36
N ARG A 45 8.31 5.27 0.69
CA ARG A 45 7.93 4.98 2.06
C ARG A 45 7.07 3.72 2.11
N ASN A 46 7.33 2.86 3.09
CA ASN A 46 6.50 1.68 3.32
C ASN A 46 5.38 2.05 4.29
N PRO A 47 4.14 1.60 4.02
CA PRO A 47 3.03 1.93 4.91
C PRO A 47 3.15 1.20 6.25
N SER A 48 2.84 1.91 7.33
CA SER A 48 2.78 1.32 8.67
C SER A 48 1.56 0.40 8.77
N PRO A 49 1.51 -0.50 9.78
CA PRO A 49 0.34 -1.36 9.95
C PRO A 49 -0.97 -0.59 10.06
N ALA A 50 -0.98 0.54 10.76
CA ALA A 50 -2.19 1.37 10.90
C ALA A 50 -2.63 1.93 9.53
N VAL A 51 -1.68 2.40 8.74
CA VAL A 51 -1.96 2.93 7.41
C VAL A 51 -2.47 1.82 6.50
N ARG A 52 -1.86 0.64 6.58
CA ARG A 52 -2.31 -0.51 5.78
C ARG A 52 -3.76 -0.86 6.08
N GLN A 53 -4.15 -0.83 7.36
CA GLN A 53 -5.51 -1.13 7.74
C GLN A 53 -6.49 -0.10 7.16
N LYS A 54 -6.13 1.16 7.20
CA LYS A 54 -6.98 2.23 6.63
C LYS A 54 -7.17 2.05 5.13
N LEU A 55 -6.11 1.69 4.42
CA LEU A 55 -6.19 1.43 2.99
C LEU A 55 -7.08 0.23 2.68
N GLN A 56 -6.94 -0.86 3.45
CA GLN A 56 -7.78 -2.04 3.28
C GLN A 56 -9.26 -1.71 3.53
N ASP A 57 -9.54 -0.90 4.54
CA ASP A 57 -10.92 -0.53 4.86
C ASP A 57 -11.58 0.24 3.71
N VAL A 58 -10.85 1.17 3.10
CA VAL A 58 -11.40 1.99 2.01
C VAL A 58 -11.47 1.19 0.71
N LEU A 59 -10.55 0.27 0.49
CA LEU A 59 -10.46 -0.47 -0.76
C LEU A 59 -11.15 -1.83 -0.73
N GLN A 60 -12.00 -2.08 0.26
CA GLN A 60 -12.78 -3.30 0.28
C GLN A 60 -13.53 -3.48 -1.04
N PRO A 61 -13.74 -4.69 -1.54
CA PRO A 61 -13.41 -5.98 -0.91
C PRO A 61 -12.01 -6.51 -1.20
N LEU A 62 -11.09 -5.64 -1.63
CA LEU A 62 -9.73 -6.09 -1.90
C LEU A 62 -9.06 -6.55 -0.61
N THR A 63 -8.29 -7.62 -0.72
CA THR A 63 -7.57 -8.20 0.42
C THR A 63 -6.18 -7.59 0.54
N PHE A 64 -5.49 -7.91 1.63
CA PHE A 64 -4.11 -7.50 1.83
C PHE A 64 -3.24 -7.87 0.63
N ASP A 65 -3.36 -9.11 0.14
CA ASP A 65 -2.51 -9.58 -0.95
C ASP A 65 -2.79 -8.87 -2.28
N ASP A 66 -3.98 -8.30 -2.43
CA ASP A 66 -4.32 -7.52 -3.62
C ASP A 66 -3.66 -6.15 -3.60
N ILE A 67 -3.44 -5.59 -2.42
CA ILE A 67 -3.01 -4.19 -2.24
C ILE A 67 -1.52 -4.09 -1.95
N PHE A 68 -0.96 -5.07 -1.26
CA PHE A 68 0.42 -4.99 -0.75
C PHE A 68 1.27 -6.13 -1.26
N ILE A 69 2.58 -5.90 -1.21
CA ILE A 69 3.58 -6.89 -1.56
C ILE A 69 4.50 -7.05 -0.35
N ILE A 70 4.70 -8.29 0.08
CA ILE A 70 5.63 -8.57 1.16
C ILE A 70 6.97 -8.95 0.55
N GLU A 71 8.01 -8.23 0.95
CA GLU A 71 9.38 -8.54 0.56
C GLU A 71 10.12 -9.07 1.77
N GLU A 72 10.78 -10.20 1.58
CA GLU A 72 11.66 -10.75 2.60
C GLU A 72 13.09 -10.50 2.17
N ASN A 73 13.82 -9.79 3.01
CA ASN A 73 15.25 -9.59 2.83
C ASN A 73 15.96 -10.60 3.67
N GLY A 74 16.22 -11.67 3.12
CA GLY A 74 16.81 -12.62 3.89
C GLY A 74 18.22 -12.79 3.75
N THR A 75 18.58 -13.06 4.30
CA THR A 75 19.47 -13.56 4.15
C THR A 75 19.59 -14.85 3.62
N ASN A 76 18.92 -14.81 3.39
CA ASN A 76 18.83 -15.51 3.05
C ASN A 76 19.03 -16.03 2.58
N ALA A 77 19.24 -15.98 2.50
CA ALA A 77 19.40 -16.29 2.00
C ALA A 77 19.86 -16.82 1.81
N SER A 78 20.02 -16.89 2.05
CA SER A 78 20.27 -17.26 1.75
C SER A 78 20.62 -17.91 1.66
N GLN A 79 20.64 -17.91 1.81
CA GLN A 79 20.73 -18.43 1.64
C GLN A 79 20.80 -19.06 1.43
N SER A 80 20.76 -19.07 1.42
CA SER A 80 20.74 -19.66 1.08
C SER A 80 20.81 -19.89 0.82
#